data_4e5f98dab23921dfb4a171557f7f427c
#
_entry.id   4e5f98dab23921dfb4a171557f7f427c
#
_cell.length_a   1.000
_cell.length_b   1.000
_cell.length_c   1.000
_cell.angle_alpha   90.00
_cell.angle_beta   90.00
_cell.angle_gamma   90.00
#
_symmetry.space_group_name_H-M   'P 1'
#
loop_
_entity.id
_entity.type
_entity.pdbx_description
1 polymer ?
#
loop_
_entity_poly.entity_id
_entity_poly.type
_entity_poly.pdbx_seq_one_letter_code
_entity_poly.pdbx_strand_id
1 'polypeptide(L)'
;MLDIFNANKMFITSDLWLHFFHGNIIKYCDRNYNWESEEDILRMNEDILREFDKLPDTPDTVVWNLGDLAFSRLITTNPDAFSLLKGIVSRMKGKHRTLCYVIGNHDKDVFRMVRKYTHNKNICDFFEKLGFDYVYNKPLLFDENIILSHEPVYMVPDSNFVNIHGHTHNTNVDEKYFKVDMENYEMNLKAARKNGITELPVDLEKWPTKNIDTSKYINVCLDANEMKILDFKKILKSLH
;
A
#
# COMPACT_ATOMS: atom_id res chain seq x y z
N MET A 1 -15.39 -21.39 -5.37
CA MET A 1 -14.47 -20.25 -5.44
C MET A 1 -14.73 -19.41 -4.19
N LEU A 2 -13.72 -19.06 -3.41
CA LEU A 2 -13.89 -18.21 -2.23
C LEU A 2 -14.35 -16.82 -2.68
N ASP A 3 -15.40 -16.30 -2.06
CA ASP A 3 -15.78 -14.91 -2.23
C ASP A 3 -14.87 -14.05 -1.34
N ILE A 4 -13.88 -13.39 -1.95
CA ILE A 4 -12.88 -12.60 -1.23
C ILE A 4 -13.47 -11.34 -0.59
N PHE A 5 -14.66 -10.92 -0.98
CA PHE A 5 -15.38 -9.79 -0.42
C PHE A 5 -16.22 -10.15 0.79
N ASN A 6 -16.63 -11.43 0.91
CA ASN A 6 -17.50 -11.93 1.98
C ASN A 6 -16.87 -13.04 2.83
N ALA A 7 -15.54 -13.19 2.80
CA ALA A 7 -14.86 -14.19 3.61
C ALA A 7 -15.15 -14.01 5.12
N ASN A 8 -15.20 -15.14 5.85
CA ASN A 8 -15.51 -15.10 7.29
C ASN A 8 -14.40 -14.44 8.12
N LYS A 9 -13.15 -14.62 7.71
CA LYS A 9 -11.96 -14.07 8.35
C LYS A 9 -11.24 -13.16 7.38
N MET A 10 -11.22 -11.88 7.66
CA MET A 10 -10.60 -10.88 6.81
C MET A 10 -9.66 -10.01 7.63
N PHE A 11 -8.45 -9.84 7.12
CA PHE A 11 -7.42 -9.03 7.72
C PHE A 11 -6.89 -8.01 6.71
N ILE A 12 -6.38 -6.89 7.19
CA ILE A 12 -5.88 -5.82 6.33
C ILE A 12 -4.66 -5.13 6.93
N THR A 13 -3.73 -4.74 6.06
CA THR A 13 -2.51 -4.01 6.40
C THR A 13 -1.98 -3.26 5.19
N SER A 14 -0.96 -2.46 5.37
CA SER A 14 -0.22 -1.76 4.32
C SER A 14 1.17 -1.37 4.80
N ASP A 15 2.04 -0.98 3.86
CA ASP A 15 3.33 -0.36 4.12
C ASP A 15 4.24 -1.25 5.00
N LEU A 16 4.43 -2.49 4.57
CA LEU A 16 5.27 -3.46 5.28
C LEU A 16 6.74 -3.03 5.27
N TRP A 17 7.22 -2.50 4.16
CA TRP A 17 8.58 -2.01 3.99
C TRP A 17 9.66 -3.02 4.39
N LEU A 18 9.46 -4.25 4.01
CA LEU A 18 10.41 -5.33 4.30
C LEU A 18 11.76 -5.08 3.61
N HIS A 19 12.84 -5.41 4.30
CA HIS A 19 14.21 -5.18 3.84
C HIS A 19 14.54 -3.71 3.53
N PHE A 20 14.00 -2.80 4.31
CA PHE A 20 14.23 -1.39 4.15
C PHE A 20 15.46 -0.92 4.92
N PHE A 21 16.55 -0.61 4.19
CA PHE A 21 17.81 -0.10 4.73
C PHE A 21 17.98 1.41 4.52
N HIS A 22 16.94 2.18 4.70
CA HIS A 22 17.02 3.63 4.53
C HIS A 22 16.41 4.36 5.71
N GLY A 23 17.19 5.22 6.37
CA GLY A 23 16.88 5.88 7.63
C GLY A 23 15.59 6.67 7.68
N ASN A 24 15.09 7.06 6.53
CA ASN A 24 13.98 8.01 6.50
C ASN A 24 12.69 7.42 7.07
N ILE A 25 12.25 6.25 6.61
CA ILE A 25 10.94 5.70 7.05
C ILE A 25 11.00 5.22 8.49
N ILE A 26 12.03 4.50 8.90
CA ILE A 26 12.15 4.05 10.30
C ILE A 26 12.19 5.25 11.24
N LYS A 27 12.88 6.32 10.86
CA LYS A 27 12.97 7.55 11.63
C LYS A 27 11.68 8.38 11.58
N TYR A 28 11.06 8.52 10.41
CA TYR A 28 9.85 9.35 10.25
C TYR A 28 8.57 8.65 10.68
N CYS A 29 8.56 7.32 10.69
CA CYS A 29 7.39 6.53 11.05
C CYS A 29 7.45 5.98 12.47
N ASP A 30 8.39 6.47 13.28
CA ASP A 30 8.60 6.04 14.69
C ASP A 30 8.70 4.52 14.88
N ARG A 31 9.17 3.79 13.85
CA ARG A 31 9.51 2.39 14.02
C ARG A 31 10.68 2.27 14.97
N ASN A 32 10.50 1.58 16.09
CA ASN A 32 11.51 1.42 17.13
C ASN A 32 12.62 0.43 16.74
N TYR A 33 13.31 0.70 15.61
CA TYR A 33 14.44 -0.06 15.11
C TYR A 33 15.57 0.86 14.67
N ASN A 34 16.82 0.40 14.78
CA ASN A 34 17.96 1.13 14.26
C ASN A 34 18.18 0.79 12.78
N TRP A 35 17.86 1.71 11.90
CA TRP A 35 17.99 1.54 10.46
C TRP A 35 19.44 1.39 9.95
N GLU A 36 20.44 1.78 10.75
CA GLU A 36 21.87 1.60 10.44
C GLU A 36 22.35 0.20 10.78
N SER A 37 21.56 -0.56 11.53
CA SER A 37 21.86 -1.93 11.93
C SER A 37 21.13 -2.94 11.05
N GLU A 38 21.90 -3.76 10.30
CA GLU A 38 21.32 -4.87 9.54
C GLU A 38 20.55 -5.84 10.43
N GLU A 39 21.05 -6.10 11.63
CA GLU A 39 20.40 -6.97 12.61
C GLU A 39 19.02 -6.42 13.01
N ASP A 40 18.91 -5.10 13.25
CA ASP A 40 17.65 -4.48 13.61
C ASP A 40 16.66 -4.49 12.44
N ILE A 41 17.12 -4.31 11.21
CA ILE A 41 16.26 -4.45 10.02
C ILE A 41 15.75 -5.88 9.87
N LEU A 42 16.61 -6.87 10.04
CA LEU A 42 16.19 -8.28 9.98
C LEU A 42 15.21 -8.61 11.13
N ARG A 43 15.42 -8.05 12.32
CA ARG A 43 14.48 -8.17 13.44
C ARG A 43 13.13 -7.53 13.11
N MET A 44 13.11 -6.34 12.52
CA MET A 44 11.88 -5.68 12.07
C MET A 44 11.12 -6.56 11.07
N ASN A 45 11.82 -7.12 10.08
CA ASN A 45 11.21 -8.02 9.11
C ASN A 45 10.59 -9.24 9.79
N GLU A 46 11.31 -9.84 10.74
CA GLU A 46 10.84 -11.02 11.45
C GLU A 46 9.63 -10.69 12.34
N ASP A 47 9.63 -9.54 13.00
CA ASP A 47 8.50 -9.10 13.83
C ASP A 47 7.26 -8.85 12.99
N ILE A 48 7.38 -8.23 11.81
CA ILE A 48 6.28 -8.07 10.85
C ILE A 48 5.76 -9.43 10.37
N LEU A 49 6.65 -10.33 9.98
CA LEU A 49 6.23 -11.65 9.48
C LEU A 49 5.57 -12.51 10.56
N ARG A 50 5.97 -12.35 11.82
CA ARG A 50 5.29 -12.99 12.97
C ARG A 50 3.85 -12.52 13.15
N GLU A 51 3.50 -11.28 12.76
CA GLU A 51 2.10 -10.86 12.76
C GLU A 51 1.27 -11.70 11.76
N PHE A 52 1.83 -12.02 10.59
CA PHE A 52 1.16 -12.95 9.67
C PHE A 52 1.07 -14.37 10.22
N ASP A 53 2.08 -14.85 10.94
CA ASP A 53 2.05 -16.20 11.54
C ASP A 53 0.94 -16.36 12.60
N LYS A 54 0.50 -15.26 13.23
CA LYS A 54 -0.62 -15.27 14.21
C LYS A 54 -1.99 -15.39 13.54
N LEU A 55 -2.09 -15.07 12.25
CA LEU A 55 -3.37 -15.12 11.55
C LEU A 55 -3.81 -16.56 11.31
N PRO A 56 -5.13 -16.84 11.32
CA PRO A 56 -5.64 -18.17 10.99
C PRO A 56 -5.18 -18.60 9.59
N ASP A 57 -4.62 -19.81 9.48
CA ASP A 57 -4.22 -20.38 8.20
C ASP A 57 -5.29 -21.37 7.71
N THR A 58 -6.42 -20.83 7.27
CA THR A 58 -7.60 -21.59 6.82
C THR A 58 -8.11 -21.07 5.47
N PRO A 59 -8.78 -21.91 4.65
CA PRO A 59 -9.25 -21.50 3.32
C PRO A 59 -10.27 -20.35 3.31
N ASP A 60 -10.89 -20.04 4.44
CA ASP A 60 -11.82 -18.93 4.63
C ASP A 60 -11.15 -17.63 5.15
N THR A 61 -9.82 -17.62 5.19
CA THR A 61 -9.02 -16.47 5.60
C THR A 61 -8.53 -15.69 4.38
N VAL A 62 -8.86 -14.40 4.31
CA VAL A 62 -8.39 -13.46 3.30
C VAL A 62 -7.56 -12.36 3.97
N VAL A 63 -6.40 -12.06 3.41
CA VAL A 63 -5.53 -10.98 3.87
C VAL A 63 -5.34 -9.97 2.75
N TRP A 64 -5.73 -8.74 3.01
CA TRP A 64 -5.53 -7.60 2.13
C TRP A 64 -4.27 -6.85 2.51
N ASN A 65 -3.38 -6.63 1.56
CA ASN A 65 -2.24 -5.73 1.70
C ASN A 65 -2.39 -4.59 0.69
N LEU A 66 -2.43 -3.37 1.20
CA LEU A 66 -2.65 -2.17 0.40
C LEU A 66 -1.34 -1.53 -0.08
N GLY A 67 -0.31 -2.34 -0.36
CA GLY A 67 0.89 -1.90 -1.09
C GLY A 67 2.12 -1.65 -0.23
N ASP A 68 3.20 -1.32 -0.92
CA ASP A 68 4.53 -1.06 -0.39
C ASP A 68 5.08 -2.22 0.44
N LEU A 69 5.21 -3.38 -0.26
CA LEU A 69 5.69 -4.64 0.32
C LEU A 69 7.13 -4.54 0.81
N ALA A 70 8.02 -3.98 -0.01
CA ALA A 70 9.45 -3.98 0.24
C ALA A 70 10.13 -2.80 -0.44
N PHE A 71 11.37 -2.51 -0.02
CA PHE A 71 12.12 -1.42 -0.62
C PHE A 71 13.09 -1.87 -1.72
N SER A 72 13.25 -0.99 -2.71
CA SER A 72 13.92 -1.30 -3.96
C SER A 72 15.45 -1.46 -3.88
N ARG A 73 16.15 -0.79 -2.95
CA ARG A 73 17.63 -0.78 -2.94
C ARG A 73 18.26 -2.12 -2.65
N LEU A 74 17.69 -2.91 -1.74
CA LEU A 74 18.21 -4.25 -1.46
C LEU A 74 18.03 -5.19 -2.65
N ILE A 75 16.96 -4.96 -3.40
CA ILE A 75 16.59 -5.77 -4.55
C ILE A 75 17.51 -5.51 -5.74
N THR A 76 18.08 -4.30 -5.85
CA THR A 76 18.96 -3.93 -6.99
C THR A 76 20.30 -4.61 -7.01
N THR A 77 20.80 -4.98 -5.85
CA THR A 77 22.15 -5.56 -5.69
C THR A 77 22.12 -7.08 -5.50
N ASN A 78 20.93 -7.66 -5.24
CA ASN A 78 20.79 -9.07 -4.98
C ASN A 78 20.13 -9.79 -6.18
N PRO A 79 20.87 -10.63 -6.93
CA PRO A 79 20.31 -11.41 -8.04
C PRO A 79 19.20 -12.37 -7.59
N ASP A 80 19.16 -12.74 -6.30
CA ASP A 80 18.18 -13.63 -5.71
C ASP A 80 16.99 -12.89 -5.09
N ALA A 81 16.87 -11.57 -5.31
CA ALA A 81 15.80 -10.73 -4.72
C ALA A 81 14.39 -11.25 -5.00
N PHE A 82 14.15 -11.78 -6.20
CA PHE A 82 12.86 -12.36 -6.53
C PHE A 82 12.55 -13.59 -5.67
N SER A 83 13.52 -14.48 -5.49
CA SER A 83 13.39 -15.67 -4.63
C SER A 83 13.17 -15.30 -3.17
N LEU A 84 13.88 -14.27 -2.69
CA LEU A 84 13.69 -13.72 -1.35
C LEU A 84 12.28 -13.20 -1.15
N LEU A 85 11.78 -12.34 -2.05
CA LEU A 85 10.42 -11.80 -1.99
C LEU A 85 9.37 -12.91 -2.07
N LYS A 86 9.60 -13.91 -2.93
CA LYS A 86 8.72 -15.08 -3.04
C LYS A 86 8.67 -15.88 -1.74
N GLY A 87 9.77 -16.06 -1.06
CA GLY A 87 9.84 -16.70 0.26
C GLY A 87 9.02 -15.93 1.31
N ILE A 88 9.16 -14.61 1.32
CA ILE A 88 8.40 -13.71 2.19
C ILE A 88 6.90 -13.85 1.94
N VAL A 89 6.46 -13.71 0.68
CA VAL A 89 5.04 -13.81 0.31
C VAL A 89 4.49 -15.20 0.61
N SER A 90 5.29 -16.25 0.41
CA SER A 90 4.92 -17.62 0.78
C SER A 90 4.65 -17.77 2.28
N ARG A 91 5.46 -17.14 3.15
CA ARG A 91 5.23 -17.13 4.59
C ARG A 91 3.97 -16.34 4.96
N MET A 92 3.77 -15.15 4.37
CA MET A 92 2.55 -14.37 4.56
C MET A 92 1.29 -15.15 4.19
N LYS A 93 1.36 -15.92 3.10
CA LYS A 93 0.27 -16.73 2.58
C LYS A 93 -0.04 -17.95 3.44
N GLY A 94 0.97 -18.56 4.06
CA GLY A 94 0.81 -19.85 4.70
C GLY A 94 0.44 -20.94 3.68
N LYS A 95 -0.38 -21.91 4.09
CA LYS A 95 -0.81 -23.04 3.21
C LYS A 95 -2.19 -22.83 2.58
N HIS A 96 -3.05 -22.06 3.23
CA HIS A 96 -4.49 -22.04 2.90
C HIS A 96 -5.09 -20.66 2.70
N ARG A 97 -4.41 -19.59 3.16
CA ARG A 97 -4.91 -18.20 3.06
C ARG A 97 -4.93 -17.71 1.62
N THR A 98 -5.84 -16.81 1.36
CA THR A 98 -5.87 -16.02 0.13
C THR A 98 -5.23 -14.64 0.40
N LEU A 99 -4.25 -14.26 -0.41
CA LEU A 99 -3.63 -12.94 -0.36
C LEU A 99 -4.13 -12.06 -1.49
N CYS A 100 -4.67 -10.90 -1.12
CA CYS A 100 -5.05 -9.82 -2.03
C CYS A 100 -4.07 -8.65 -1.89
N TYR A 101 -3.70 -8.03 -3.00
CA TYR A 101 -2.70 -6.97 -3.04
C TYR A 101 -3.15 -5.79 -3.88
N VAL A 102 -3.05 -4.59 -3.32
CA VAL A 102 -3.18 -3.33 -4.06
C VAL A 102 -1.78 -2.74 -4.21
N ILE A 103 -1.37 -2.42 -5.43
CA ILE A 103 -0.01 -1.96 -5.72
C ILE A 103 0.21 -0.55 -5.16
N GLY A 104 1.27 -0.40 -4.39
CA GLY A 104 1.75 0.88 -3.87
C GLY A 104 2.65 1.64 -4.85
N ASN A 105 3.00 2.87 -4.47
CA ASN A 105 3.84 3.72 -5.29
C ASN A 105 5.30 3.23 -5.36
N HIS A 106 5.86 2.68 -4.26
CA HIS A 106 7.21 2.13 -4.23
C HIS A 106 7.33 0.74 -4.85
N ASP A 107 6.25 -0.01 -4.94
CA ASP A 107 6.20 -1.29 -5.65
C ASP A 107 6.56 -1.14 -7.13
N LYS A 108 6.25 0.01 -7.72
CA LYS A 108 6.61 0.33 -9.10
C LYS A 108 8.13 0.41 -9.29
N ASP A 109 8.84 0.88 -8.28
CA ASP A 109 10.29 0.94 -8.29
C ASP A 109 10.89 -0.46 -8.11
N VAL A 110 10.34 -1.25 -7.18
CA VAL A 110 10.69 -2.68 -7.03
C VAL A 110 10.53 -3.42 -8.35
N PHE A 111 9.39 -3.28 -9.00
CA PHE A 111 9.12 -3.91 -10.30
C PHE A 111 10.10 -3.46 -11.39
N ARG A 112 10.36 -2.14 -11.53
CA ARG A 112 11.30 -1.62 -12.53
C ARG A 112 12.70 -2.23 -12.40
N MET A 113 13.14 -2.47 -11.16
CA MET A 113 14.45 -3.02 -10.88
C MET A 113 14.54 -4.51 -11.14
N VAL A 114 13.51 -5.27 -10.73
CA VAL A 114 13.53 -6.73 -10.82
C VAL A 114 13.10 -7.23 -12.20
N ARG A 115 12.30 -6.47 -12.97
CA ARG A 115 11.78 -6.91 -14.27
C ARG A 115 12.87 -7.32 -15.28
N LYS A 116 14.07 -6.70 -15.20
CA LYS A 116 15.21 -7.05 -16.09
C LYS A 116 15.67 -8.50 -15.87
N TYR A 117 15.44 -9.07 -14.69
CA TYR A 117 15.86 -10.42 -14.32
C TYR A 117 14.73 -11.45 -14.42
N THR A 118 13.47 -11.01 -14.41
CA THR A 118 12.30 -11.89 -14.31
C THR A 118 11.44 -11.95 -15.56
N HIS A 119 11.76 -11.14 -16.59
CA HIS A 119 11.01 -11.07 -17.85
C HIS A 119 9.48 -10.86 -17.68
N ASN A 120 9.05 -10.24 -16.58
CA ASN A 120 7.65 -9.95 -16.34
C ASN A 120 7.17 -8.82 -17.26
N LYS A 121 6.00 -8.99 -17.87
CA LYS A 121 5.45 -8.03 -18.84
C LYS A 121 4.82 -6.83 -18.14
N ASN A 122 4.17 -7.04 -17.03
CA ASN A 122 3.51 -6.00 -16.26
C ASN A 122 3.67 -6.23 -14.75
N ILE A 123 3.31 -5.23 -13.96
CA ILE A 123 3.51 -5.23 -12.51
C ILE A 123 2.58 -6.22 -11.80
N CYS A 124 1.34 -6.43 -12.29
CA CYS A 124 0.42 -7.42 -11.70
C CYS A 124 0.98 -8.83 -11.85
N ASP A 125 1.41 -9.23 -13.06
CA ASP A 125 2.06 -10.53 -13.31
C ASP A 125 3.26 -10.77 -12.37
N PHE A 126 3.99 -9.70 -12.03
CA PHE A 126 5.11 -9.80 -11.11
C PHE A 126 4.67 -10.19 -9.71
N PHE A 127 3.67 -9.50 -9.14
CA PHE A 127 3.17 -9.78 -7.80
C PHE A 127 2.40 -11.10 -7.73
N GLU A 128 1.66 -11.48 -8.79
CA GLU A 128 1.04 -12.81 -8.90
C GLU A 128 2.09 -13.93 -8.87
N LYS A 129 3.21 -13.76 -9.57
CA LYS A 129 4.32 -14.74 -9.55
C LYS A 129 5.06 -14.78 -8.22
N LEU A 130 5.02 -13.72 -7.42
CA LEU A 130 5.50 -13.75 -6.04
C LEU A 130 4.62 -14.63 -5.14
N GLY A 131 3.34 -14.79 -5.47
CA GLY A 131 2.42 -15.67 -4.76
C GLY A 131 1.12 -15.02 -4.28
N PHE A 132 0.87 -13.75 -4.62
CA PHE A 132 -0.43 -13.11 -4.37
C PHE A 132 -1.49 -13.71 -5.30
N ASP A 133 -2.70 -13.96 -4.78
CA ASP A 133 -3.78 -14.58 -5.52
C ASP A 133 -4.55 -13.56 -6.36
N TYR A 134 -4.67 -12.33 -5.87
CA TYR A 134 -5.35 -11.22 -6.54
C TYR A 134 -4.51 -9.96 -6.43
N VAL A 135 -4.25 -9.31 -7.56
CA VAL A 135 -3.42 -8.10 -7.62
C VAL A 135 -4.15 -6.98 -8.37
N TYR A 136 -4.24 -5.83 -7.73
CA TYR A 136 -4.92 -4.65 -8.25
C TYR A 136 -3.93 -3.49 -8.40
N ASN A 137 -3.87 -2.88 -9.57
CA ASN A 137 -2.97 -1.76 -9.85
C ASN A 137 -3.67 -0.38 -9.79
N LYS A 138 -4.88 -0.34 -9.27
CA LYS A 138 -5.72 0.84 -9.09
C LYS A 138 -6.54 0.71 -7.82
N PRO A 139 -7.09 1.82 -7.30
CA PRO A 139 -8.11 1.76 -6.26
C PRO A 139 -9.24 0.81 -6.63
N LEU A 140 -9.71 0.05 -5.65
CA LEU A 140 -10.73 -0.97 -5.77
C LEU A 140 -11.97 -0.55 -5.03
N LEU A 141 -13.13 -0.58 -5.67
CA LEU A 141 -14.41 -0.51 -4.97
C LEU A 141 -14.66 -1.88 -4.33
N PHE A 142 -14.52 -1.95 -3.00
CA PHE A 142 -14.61 -3.18 -2.25
C PHE A 142 -16.07 -3.57 -1.96
N ASP A 143 -16.89 -2.59 -1.61
CA ASP A 143 -18.33 -2.70 -1.39
C ASP A 143 -18.99 -1.45 -1.98
N GLU A 144 -20.31 -1.33 -1.91
CA GLU A 144 -21.07 -0.23 -2.54
C GLU A 144 -20.48 1.17 -2.25
N ASN A 145 -19.86 1.35 -1.08
CA ASN A 145 -19.31 2.64 -0.64
C ASN A 145 -17.90 2.56 -0.02
N ILE A 146 -17.18 1.44 -0.13
CA ILE A 146 -15.84 1.27 0.45
C ILE A 146 -14.80 1.19 -0.65
N ILE A 147 -13.83 2.08 -0.62
CA ILE A 147 -12.70 2.12 -1.55
C ILE A 147 -11.45 1.62 -0.83
N LEU A 148 -10.79 0.59 -1.37
CA LEU A 148 -9.45 0.18 -0.97
C LEU A 148 -8.43 0.79 -1.92
N SER A 149 -7.40 1.45 -1.38
CA SER A 149 -6.33 2.04 -2.18
C SER A 149 -5.02 2.06 -1.40
N HIS A 150 -3.90 2.16 -2.10
CA HIS A 150 -2.64 2.46 -1.42
C HIS A 150 -2.59 3.93 -1.00
N GLU A 151 -2.65 4.85 -1.95
CA GLU A 151 -2.72 6.28 -1.67
C GLU A 151 -4.17 6.70 -1.35
N PRO A 152 -4.38 7.62 -0.39
CA PRO A 152 -5.71 8.20 -0.15
C PRO A 152 -6.33 8.76 -1.43
N VAL A 153 -7.59 8.41 -1.66
CA VAL A 153 -8.36 8.91 -2.80
C VAL A 153 -9.17 10.13 -2.37
N TYR A 154 -9.05 11.22 -3.11
CA TYR A 154 -9.89 12.38 -2.84
C TYR A 154 -11.37 12.02 -3.00
N MET A 155 -12.15 12.28 -1.97
CA MET A 155 -13.59 12.08 -1.97
C MET A 155 -14.32 13.41 -1.96
N VAL A 156 -15.33 13.53 -2.83
CA VAL A 156 -16.19 14.72 -2.88
C VAL A 156 -16.86 14.88 -1.52
N PRO A 157 -16.92 16.10 -0.96
CA PRO A 157 -17.71 16.38 0.24
C PRO A 157 -19.12 15.81 0.10
N ASP A 158 -19.68 15.33 1.22
CA ASP A 158 -21.01 14.71 1.27
C ASP A 158 -21.16 13.36 0.52
N SER A 159 -20.08 12.82 -0.05
CA SER A 159 -20.12 11.44 -0.58
C SER A 159 -20.34 10.42 0.54
N ASN A 160 -20.97 9.29 0.22
CA ASN A 160 -21.13 8.18 1.17
C ASN A 160 -19.92 7.23 1.20
N PHE A 161 -18.86 7.53 0.46
CA PHE A 161 -17.70 6.66 0.38
C PHE A 161 -16.80 6.78 1.60
N VAL A 162 -16.21 5.66 1.98
CA VAL A 162 -15.11 5.55 2.95
C VAL A 162 -13.89 5.03 2.22
N ASN A 163 -12.74 5.65 2.42
CA ASN A 163 -11.48 5.19 1.85
C ASN A 163 -10.62 4.53 2.92
N ILE A 164 -10.33 3.26 2.74
CA ILE A 164 -9.37 2.51 3.54
C ILE A 164 -8.06 2.49 2.77
N HIS A 165 -6.99 3.00 3.36
CA HIS A 165 -5.76 3.31 2.63
C HIS A 165 -4.49 3.01 3.43
N GLY A 166 -3.37 2.93 2.72
CA GLY A 166 -2.01 2.93 3.22
C GLY A 166 -1.31 4.28 3.07
N HIS A 167 -0.03 4.24 2.75
CA HIS A 167 0.83 5.33 2.27
C HIS A 167 1.14 6.46 3.25
N THR A 168 0.21 6.85 4.09
CA THR A 168 0.39 8.05 4.93
C THR A 168 1.16 7.78 6.23
N HIS A 169 1.53 6.53 6.49
CA HIS A 169 2.21 6.11 7.72
C HIS A 169 1.49 6.66 8.96
N ASN A 170 2.20 7.39 9.83
CA ASN A 170 1.64 8.01 11.03
C ASN A 170 0.93 9.36 10.77
N THR A 171 0.81 9.77 9.49
CA THR A 171 0.18 11.04 9.15
C THR A 171 -1.30 10.85 8.85
N ASN A 172 -2.13 11.71 9.41
CA ASN A 172 -3.54 11.75 9.08
C ASN A 172 -3.77 12.41 7.73
N VAL A 173 -4.81 11.95 7.03
CA VAL A 173 -5.31 12.62 5.84
C VAL A 173 -6.04 13.89 6.26
N ASP A 174 -5.52 15.03 5.88
CA ASP A 174 -6.11 16.34 6.14
C ASP A 174 -6.23 17.16 4.83
N GLU A 175 -6.72 18.38 4.94
CA GLU A 175 -6.83 19.27 3.78
C GLU A 175 -5.48 19.52 3.09
N LYS A 176 -4.36 19.44 3.83
CA LYS A 176 -3.03 19.68 3.27
C LYS A 176 -2.56 18.52 2.42
N TYR A 177 -3.00 17.29 2.71
CA TYR A 177 -2.64 16.11 1.94
C TYR A 177 -3.04 16.24 0.47
N PHE A 178 -4.22 16.80 0.20
CA PHE A 178 -4.73 16.99 -1.17
C PHE A 178 -4.43 18.38 -1.74
N LYS A 179 -3.67 19.22 -1.03
CA LYS A 179 -3.24 20.49 -1.62
C LYS A 179 -2.35 20.20 -2.82
N VAL A 180 -2.77 20.71 -3.95
CA VAL A 180 -1.91 20.75 -5.12
C VAL A 180 -0.69 21.60 -4.73
N ASP A 181 0.50 21.01 -4.81
CA ASP A 181 1.73 21.76 -4.73
C ASP A 181 1.79 22.73 -5.95
N MET A 182 1.41 23.97 -5.71
CA MET A 182 1.28 24.97 -6.77
C MET A 182 2.60 25.21 -7.48
N GLU A 183 3.74 25.08 -6.80
CA GLU A 183 5.07 25.26 -7.43
C GLU A 183 5.35 24.11 -8.41
N ASN A 184 5.10 22.87 -7.99
CA ASN A 184 5.23 21.69 -8.86
C ASN A 184 4.21 21.72 -9.99
N TYR A 185 3.00 22.20 -9.73
CA TYR A 185 1.98 22.37 -10.77
C TYR A 185 2.42 23.37 -11.82
N GLU A 186 2.91 24.55 -11.43
CA GLU A 186 3.39 25.56 -12.39
C GLU A 186 4.60 25.05 -13.21
N MET A 187 5.52 24.30 -12.59
CA MET A 187 6.61 23.64 -13.32
C MET A 187 6.08 22.62 -14.34
N ASN A 188 5.14 21.77 -13.94
CA ASN A 188 4.55 20.78 -14.82
C ASN A 188 3.74 21.44 -15.94
N LEU A 189 3.06 22.55 -15.64
CA LEU A 189 2.34 23.38 -16.61
C LEU A 189 3.29 23.96 -17.66
N LYS A 190 4.43 24.51 -17.24
CA LYS A 190 5.46 25.02 -18.15
C LYS A 190 6.04 23.90 -19.03
N ALA A 191 6.28 22.74 -18.46
CA ALA A 191 6.79 21.57 -19.20
C ALA A 191 5.75 21.05 -20.21
N ALA A 192 4.48 20.98 -19.83
CA ALA A 192 3.39 20.55 -20.70
C ALA A 192 3.22 21.53 -21.89
N ARG A 193 3.22 22.84 -21.64
CA ARG A 193 3.13 23.88 -22.69
C ARG A 193 4.33 23.82 -23.65
N LYS A 194 5.53 23.58 -23.10
CA LYS A 194 6.74 23.39 -23.95
C LYS A 194 6.63 22.18 -24.86
N ASN A 195 5.87 21.17 -24.48
CA ASN A 195 5.60 19.96 -25.26
C ASN A 195 4.31 20.06 -26.12
N GLY A 196 3.74 21.24 -26.29
CA GLY A 196 2.58 21.49 -27.15
C GLY A 196 1.23 21.12 -26.54
N ILE A 197 1.17 20.83 -25.24
CA ILE A 197 -0.09 20.59 -24.53
C ILE A 197 -0.66 21.96 -24.14
N THR A 198 -1.71 22.40 -24.79
CA THR A 198 -2.31 23.73 -24.60
C THR A 198 -3.46 23.75 -23.61
N GLU A 199 -4.09 22.61 -23.39
CA GLU A 199 -5.21 22.47 -22.44
C GLU A 199 -4.85 21.47 -21.36
N LEU A 200 -4.89 21.92 -20.11
CA LEU A 200 -4.83 21.03 -18.95
C LEU A 200 -6.26 20.81 -18.44
N PRO A 201 -6.63 19.55 -18.17
CA PRO A 201 -8.03 19.20 -17.89
C PRO A 201 -8.51 19.63 -16.50
N VAL A 202 -7.72 20.39 -15.73
CA VAL A 202 -8.04 20.72 -14.34
C VAL A 202 -8.10 22.22 -14.14
N ASP A 203 -9.28 22.72 -13.84
CA ASP A 203 -9.52 24.06 -13.32
C ASP A 203 -9.20 24.05 -11.81
N LEU A 204 -7.94 24.39 -11.46
CA LEU A 204 -7.45 24.35 -10.09
C LEU A 204 -8.13 25.36 -9.15
N GLU A 205 -8.69 26.43 -9.68
CA GLU A 205 -9.46 27.38 -8.85
C GLU A 205 -10.74 26.73 -8.31
N LYS A 206 -11.22 25.68 -9.00
CA LYS A 206 -12.40 24.91 -8.61
C LYS A 206 -12.07 23.62 -7.87
N TRP A 207 -10.78 23.28 -7.66
CA TRP A 207 -10.43 22.08 -6.91
C TRP A 207 -10.83 22.27 -5.45
N PRO A 208 -11.82 21.53 -4.96
CA PRO A 208 -12.35 21.74 -3.61
C PRO A 208 -11.42 21.08 -2.60
N THR A 209 -10.39 21.79 -2.17
CA THR A 209 -9.52 21.35 -1.07
C THR A 209 -10.07 21.72 0.30
N LYS A 210 -11.27 22.29 0.37
CA LYS A 210 -11.90 22.71 1.62
C LYS A 210 -12.94 21.67 2.06
N ASN A 211 -12.97 21.40 3.36
CA ASN A 211 -13.94 20.54 4.03
C ASN A 211 -13.76 19.02 3.74
N ILE A 212 -12.54 18.51 3.85
CA ILE A 212 -12.33 17.06 3.84
C ILE A 212 -12.88 16.47 5.15
N ASP A 213 -13.80 15.55 5.02
CA ASP A 213 -14.27 14.77 6.16
C ASP A 213 -13.25 13.68 6.49
N THR A 214 -12.37 13.97 7.44
CA THR A 214 -11.28 13.08 7.84
C THR A 214 -11.77 11.77 8.43
N SER A 215 -13.02 11.69 8.93
CA SER A 215 -13.61 10.47 9.47
C SER A 215 -13.85 9.38 8.42
N LYS A 216 -13.82 9.76 7.14
CA LYS A 216 -13.99 8.86 6.00
C LYS A 216 -12.69 8.20 5.52
N TYR A 217 -11.56 8.52 6.15
CA TYR A 217 -10.25 7.97 5.80
C TYR A 217 -9.74 7.06 6.93
N ILE A 218 -9.57 5.79 6.61
CA ILE A 218 -9.09 4.78 7.56
C ILE A 218 -7.69 4.34 7.14
N ASN A 219 -6.73 4.69 7.94
CA ASN A 219 -5.32 4.36 7.72
C ASN A 219 -5.00 2.97 8.27
N VAL A 220 -4.55 2.07 7.41
CA VAL A 220 -4.16 0.70 7.76
C VAL A 220 -2.66 0.42 7.65
N CYS A 221 -1.84 1.47 7.57
CA CYS A 221 -0.38 1.32 7.65
C CYS A 221 0.01 0.65 8.97
N LEU A 222 1.01 -0.23 8.93
CA LEU A 222 1.54 -0.86 10.14
C LEU A 222 1.98 0.16 11.18
N ASP A 223 2.63 1.24 10.75
CA ASP A 223 3.12 2.31 11.63
C ASP A 223 1.98 2.98 12.42
N ALA A 224 0.87 3.24 11.76
CA ALA A 224 -0.31 3.86 12.38
C ALA A 224 -1.06 2.92 13.35
N ASN A 225 -0.76 1.62 13.29
CA ASN A 225 -1.51 0.57 14.00
C ASN A 225 -0.61 -0.29 14.89
N GLU A 226 0.37 0.31 15.55
CA GLU A 226 1.28 -0.36 16.50
C GLU A 226 1.96 -1.62 15.90
N MET A 227 2.30 -1.58 14.62
CA MET A 227 2.91 -2.68 13.86
C MET A 227 2.03 -3.95 13.79
N LYS A 228 0.70 -3.81 13.88
CA LYS A 228 -0.25 -4.92 13.86
C LYS A 228 -1.05 -4.99 12.57
N ILE A 229 -1.39 -6.20 12.17
CA ILE A 229 -2.35 -6.47 11.10
C ILE A 229 -3.76 -6.37 11.70
N LEU A 230 -4.63 -5.60 11.04
CA LEU A 230 -5.96 -5.29 11.55
C LEU A 230 -6.99 -6.36 11.17
N ASP A 231 -7.96 -6.59 12.05
CA ASP A 231 -9.17 -7.37 11.74
C ASP A 231 -10.11 -6.52 10.88
N PHE A 232 -10.13 -6.82 9.58
CA PHE A 232 -10.89 -6.05 8.61
C PHE A 232 -12.41 -6.15 8.84
N LYS A 233 -12.89 -7.30 9.33
CA LYS A 233 -14.33 -7.45 9.69
C LYS A 233 -14.76 -6.50 10.81
N LYS A 234 -13.86 -6.19 11.75
CA LYS A 234 -14.17 -5.22 12.81
C LYS A 234 -14.26 -3.80 12.24
N ILE A 235 -13.35 -3.44 11.32
CA ILE A 235 -13.42 -2.15 10.63
C ILE A 235 -14.74 -2.04 9.87
N LEU A 236 -15.07 -3.03 9.04
CA LEU A 236 -16.32 -3.03 8.27
C LEU A 236 -17.57 -2.87 9.15
N LYS A 237 -17.60 -3.57 10.29
CA LYS A 237 -18.73 -3.45 11.25
C LYS A 237 -18.84 -2.08 11.92
N SER A 238 -17.75 -1.33 12.04
CA SER A 238 -17.77 0.02 12.62
C SER A 238 -18.27 1.09 11.63
N LEU A 239 -18.37 0.76 10.36
CA LEU A 239 -18.83 1.65 9.29
C LEU A 239 -20.34 1.55 9.02
N HIS A 240 -21.00 0.55 9.57
CA HIS A 240 -22.44 0.30 9.52
C HIS A 240 -23.08 0.52 10.88
#